data_5e7ea587a1ca3052dfeb9d2c73bb4a0d
#
_entry.id   5e7ea587a1ca3052dfeb9d2c73bb4a0d
#
_cell.length_a   1.000
_cell.length_b   1.000
_cell.length_c   1.000
_cell.angle_alpha   90.00
_cell.angle_beta   90.00
_cell.angle_gamma   90.00
#
_symmetry.space_group_name_H-M   'P 1'
#
loop_
_entity.id
_entity.type
_entity.pdbx_description
1 polymer ?
#
loop_
_entity_poly.entity_id
_entity_poly.type
_entity_poly.pdbx_seq_one_letter_code
_entity_poly.pdbx_strand_id
1 'polypeptide(L)'
;IQTMKQIIYSLLFAAGALFVGCSDDDTQAPLNTPIQEGNNLYGVVTDPNGAPVGGIVVSDGFSCVATDANGVYQMPRHADAFHVFYRIPADREIPMSEGRPCFWQRLSKTQERYDFVLMPQQAVETHFKLVCTADPQVQKDTDLARFKEESVPDIRAHVSTLEGPVYGITLGLSLIHI
;
A
#
# COMPACT_ATOMS: atom_id res chain seq x y z
N ILE A 1 -24.88 -47.92 16.45
CA ILE A 1 -25.33 -46.75 15.64
C ILE A 1 -24.68 -45.43 16.15
N GLN A 2 -23.88 -45.49 17.21
CA GLN A 2 -23.28 -44.27 17.82
C GLN A 2 -21.84 -44.00 17.43
N THR A 3 -21.20 -44.88 16.66
CA THR A 3 -19.78 -44.79 16.29
C THR A 3 -19.51 -44.13 14.94
N MET A 4 -20.52 -43.94 14.10
CA MET A 4 -20.33 -43.35 12.79
C MET A 4 -20.53 -41.83 12.74
N LYS A 5 -21.18 -41.24 13.75
CA LYS A 5 -21.36 -39.80 13.84
C LYS A 5 -20.14 -39.08 14.42
N GLN A 6 -19.29 -39.73 15.18
CA GLN A 6 -18.08 -39.12 15.74
C GLN A 6 -16.92 -39.02 14.73
N ILE A 7 -16.91 -39.86 13.70
CA ILE A 7 -15.86 -39.84 12.67
C ILE A 7 -16.07 -38.69 11.67
N ILE A 8 -17.31 -38.26 11.45
CA ILE A 8 -17.65 -37.18 10.52
C ILE A 8 -17.32 -35.80 11.13
N TYR A 9 -17.41 -35.65 12.45
CA TYR A 9 -17.03 -34.40 13.11
C TYR A 9 -15.53 -34.22 13.32
N SER A 10 -14.75 -35.28 13.28
CA SER A 10 -13.29 -35.21 13.37
C SER A 10 -12.59 -34.86 12.03
N LEU A 11 -13.29 -35.01 10.91
CA LEU A 11 -12.77 -34.71 9.57
C LEU A 11 -13.13 -33.29 9.08
N LEU A 12 -14.05 -32.60 9.77
CA LEU A 12 -14.46 -31.23 9.43
C LEU A 12 -13.74 -30.15 10.23
N PHE A 13 -12.84 -30.53 11.16
CA PHE A 13 -12.09 -29.56 11.99
C PHE A 13 -10.60 -29.43 11.60
N ALA A 14 -10.18 -30.11 10.53
CA ALA A 14 -8.79 -30.07 10.05
C ALA A 14 -8.58 -29.18 8.82
N ALA A 15 -9.59 -28.42 8.39
CA ALA A 15 -9.52 -27.53 7.23
C ALA A 15 -9.88 -26.08 7.61
N GLY A 16 -9.19 -25.54 8.60
CA GLY A 16 -9.54 -24.18 9.03
C GLY A 16 -8.54 -23.57 10.00
N ALA A 17 -7.27 -23.59 9.68
CA ALA A 17 -6.29 -22.74 10.35
C ALA A 17 -5.05 -22.61 9.46
N LEU A 18 -5.21 -22.07 8.26
CA LEU A 18 -4.13 -21.30 7.69
C LEU A 18 -4.16 -19.94 8.39
N PHE A 19 -3.68 -19.93 9.63
CA PHE A 19 -3.09 -18.75 10.19
C PHE A 19 -1.93 -18.40 9.24
N VAL A 20 -2.13 -17.42 8.36
CA VAL A 20 -1.03 -16.59 7.92
C VAL A 20 -0.58 -15.86 9.18
N GLY A 21 0.16 -16.55 10.03
CA GLY A 21 1.02 -15.92 10.98
C GLY A 21 1.97 -15.07 10.15
N CYS A 22 2.09 -13.79 10.46
CA CYS A 22 3.34 -13.10 10.26
C CYS A 22 4.37 -13.92 11.04
N SER A 23 4.98 -14.91 10.40
CA SER A 23 6.23 -15.45 10.85
C SER A 23 7.25 -14.36 10.54
N ASP A 24 7.92 -13.89 11.57
CA ASP A 24 9.21 -13.20 11.49
C ASP A 24 10.27 -14.18 10.93
N ASP A 25 10.00 -14.71 9.75
CA ASP A 25 11.00 -15.41 8.97
C ASP A 25 11.49 -14.37 7.96
N ASP A 26 12.55 -13.66 8.38
CA ASP A 26 13.32 -12.64 7.64
C ASP A 26 14.00 -13.24 6.39
N THR A 27 13.27 -13.91 5.55
CA THR A 27 13.73 -14.28 4.22
C THR A 27 13.55 -13.09 3.28
N GLN A 28 14.42 -12.10 3.46
CA GLN A 28 14.51 -10.97 2.53
C GLN A 28 14.77 -11.50 1.12
N ALA A 29 14.09 -10.93 0.12
CA ALA A 29 14.32 -11.27 -1.28
C ALA A 29 15.82 -11.10 -1.64
N PRO A 30 16.40 -11.98 -2.46
CA PRO A 30 17.82 -11.89 -2.80
C PRO A 30 18.11 -10.60 -3.58
N LEU A 31 19.23 -9.94 -3.23
CA LEU A 31 19.77 -8.82 -4.01
C LEU A 31 20.60 -9.38 -5.16
N ASN A 32 19.96 -9.56 -6.31
CA ASN A 32 20.62 -10.08 -7.52
C ASN A 32 21.38 -9.01 -8.33
N THR A 33 21.33 -7.75 -7.87
CA THR A 33 22.09 -6.64 -8.43
C THR A 33 22.98 -6.05 -7.32
N PRO A 34 24.30 -5.92 -7.53
CA PRO A 34 25.20 -5.31 -6.56
C PRO A 34 24.82 -3.86 -6.27
N ILE A 35 24.85 -3.47 -5.00
CA ILE A 35 24.64 -2.08 -4.60
C ILE A 35 25.90 -1.28 -4.89
N GLN A 36 25.75 -0.19 -5.62
CA GLN A 36 26.83 0.70 -6.01
C GLN A 36 27.27 1.54 -4.79
N GLU A 37 28.55 1.84 -4.76
CA GLU A 37 29.12 2.71 -3.74
C GLU A 37 28.44 4.07 -3.71
N GLY A 38 28.10 4.55 -2.52
CA GLY A 38 27.35 5.81 -2.31
C GLY A 38 25.83 5.65 -2.26
N ASN A 39 25.27 4.51 -2.69
CA ASN A 39 23.84 4.24 -2.55
C ASN A 39 23.55 3.61 -1.19
N ASN A 40 22.83 4.33 -0.36
CA ASN A 40 22.46 3.95 1.00
C ASN A 40 20.94 3.91 1.24
N LEU A 41 20.17 3.91 0.15
CA LEU A 41 18.76 3.61 0.11
C LEU A 41 18.51 2.66 -1.05
N TYR A 42 18.13 1.41 -0.73
CA TYR A 42 17.93 0.37 -1.73
C TYR A 42 16.89 -0.65 -1.26
N GLY A 43 16.47 -1.52 -2.16
CA GLY A 43 15.58 -2.63 -1.87
C GLY A 43 15.20 -3.42 -3.11
N VAL A 44 14.35 -4.41 -2.90
CA VAL A 44 13.80 -5.25 -3.96
C VAL A 44 12.28 -5.08 -4.01
N VAL A 45 11.76 -4.98 -5.21
CA VAL A 45 10.32 -5.01 -5.47
C VAL A 45 9.97 -6.35 -6.09
N THR A 46 9.08 -7.08 -5.43
CA THR A 46 8.64 -8.42 -5.87
C THR A 46 7.12 -8.50 -6.00
N ASP A 47 6.66 -9.55 -6.65
CA ASP A 47 5.28 -10.01 -6.53
C ASP A 47 5.12 -10.91 -5.29
N PRO A 48 3.89 -11.37 -4.93
CA PRO A 48 3.66 -12.25 -3.79
C PRO A 48 4.34 -13.62 -3.87
N ASN A 49 4.78 -14.03 -5.05
CA ASN A 49 5.50 -15.29 -5.25
C ASN A 49 7.02 -15.12 -5.15
N GLY A 50 7.48 -13.89 -4.84
CA GLY A 50 8.89 -13.55 -4.78
C GLY A 50 9.53 -13.26 -6.14
N ALA A 51 8.75 -13.23 -7.23
CA ALA A 51 9.30 -12.88 -8.55
C ALA A 51 9.60 -11.37 -8.63
N PRO A 52 10.76 -10.97 -9.19
CA PRO A 52 11.16 -9.59 -9.26
C PRO A 52 10.24 -8.77 -10.18
N VAL A 53 9.96 -7.52 -9.81
CA VAL A 53 9.16 -6.59 -10.61
C VAL A 53 10.03 -5.42 -11.04
N GLY A 54 10.40 -5.40 -12.33
CA GLY A 54 11.19 -4.33 -12.94
C GLY A 54 10.34 -3.14 -13.39
N GLY A 55 10.98 -1.97 -13.53
CA GLY A 55 10.35 -0.76 -14.05
C GLY A 55 9.48 0.00 -13.04
N ILE A 56 9.48 -0.39 -11.78
CA ILE A 56 8.76 0.31 -10.71
C ILE A 56 9.54 1.55 -10.29
N VAL A 57 8.90 2.70 -10.37
CA VAL A 57 9.51 3.95 -9.90
C VAL A 57 9.40 4.04 -8.39
N VAL A 58 10.55 4.15 -7.73
CA VAL A 58 10.69 4.33 -6.28
C VAL A 58 11.31 5.71 -6.01
N SER A 59 10.87 6.38 -4.97
CA SER A 59 11.30 7.72 -4.60
C SER A 59 11.47 7.88 -3.09
N ASP A 60 12.38 8.73 -2.69
CA ASP A 60 12.54 9.23 -1.31
C ASP A 60 11.91 10.63 -1.10
N GLY A 61 11.18 11.13 -2.11
CA GLY A 61 10.57 12.46 -2.11
C GLY A 61 11.45 13.56 -2.75
N PHE A 62 12.72 13.28 -2.99
CA PHE A 62 13.69 14.21 -3.59
C PHE A 62 14.26 13.66 -4.90
N SER A 63 14.51 12.37 -4.93
CA SER A 63 15.01 11.65 -6.11
C SER A 63 14.09 10.49 -6.44
N CYS A 64 14.16 9.97 -7.65
CA CYS A 64 13.46 8.76 -8.05
C CYS A 64 14.31 7.91 -8.98
N VAL A 65 14.16 6.59 -8.85
CA VAL A 65 14.81 5.58 -9.70
C VAL A 65 13.78 4.52 -10.07
N ALA A 66 14.02 3.82 -11.18
CA ALA A 66 13.22 2.65 -11.54
C ALA A 66 13.94 1.38 -11.08
N THR A 67 13.18 0.36 -10.67
CA THR A 67 13.74 -0.97 -10.44
C THR A 67 14.30 -1.56 -11.74
N ASP A 68 15.42 -2.27 -11.63
CA ASP A 68 16.01 -3.02 -12.74
C ASP A 68 15.24 -4.33 -13.03
N ALA A 69 15.76 -5.15 -13.95
CA ALA A 69 15.14 -6.43 -14.30
C ALA A 69 15.10 -7.45 -13.14
N ASN A 70 15.95 -7.27 -12.13
CA ASN A 70 15.98 -8.07 -10.90
C ASN A 70 15.09 -7.48 -9.79
N GLY A 71 14.28 -6.45 -10.11
CA GLY A 71 13.43 -5.76 -9.15
C GLY A 71 14.19 -4.85 -8.18
N VAL A 72 15.50 -4.66 -8.36
CA VAL A 72 16.34 -3.88 -7.43
C VAL A 72 16.28 -2.40 -7.78
N TYR A 73 16.08 -1.57 -6.77
CA TYR A 73 16.28 -0.14 -6.82
C TYR A 73 17.38 0.28 -5.86
N GLN A 74 18.11 1.34 -6.19
CA GLN A 74 19.15 1.88 -5.33
C GLN A 74 19.42 3.34 -5.67
N MET A 75 19.63 4.17 -4.65
CA MET A 75 19.92 5.59 -4.78
C MET A 75 20.66 6.13 -3.54
N PRO A 76 21.39 7.26 -3.64
CA PRO A 76 21.79 8.01 -2.47
C PRO A 76 20.54 8.56 -1.77
N ARG A 77 20.40 8.29 -0.46
CA ARG A 77 19.30 8.83 0.33
C ARG A 77 19.50 10.33 0.58
N HIS A 78 18.48 11.13 0.33
CA HIS A 78 18.50 12.53 0.72
C HIS A 78 18.46 12.70 2.25
N ALA A 79 19.20 13.70 2.77
CA ALA A 79 19.33 13.91 4.21
C ALA A 79 17.99 14.22 4.90
N ASP A 80 17.09 14.91 4.20
CA ASP A 80 15.76 15.30 4.69
C ASP A 80 14.65 14.30 4.30
N ALA A 81 15.01 13.14 3.74
CA ALA A 81 14.03 12.13 3.39
C ALA A 81 13.51 11.41 4.62
N PHE A 82 12.18 11.37 4.78
CA PHE A 82 11.47 10.69 5.87
C PHE A 82 10.82 9.38 5.45
N HIS A 83 10.52 9.23 4.17
CA HIS A 83 9.84 8.06 3.62
C HIS A 83 10.50 7.62 2.31
N VAL A 84 10.37 6.33 2.03
CA VAL A 84 10.56 5.76 0.70
C VAL A 84 9.22 5.21 0.24
N PHE A 85 8.87 5.43 -1.01
CA PHE A 85 7.59 5.02 -1.59
C PHE A 85 7.74 4.69 -3.06
N TYR A 86 6.80 3.92 -3.57
CA TYR A 86 6.77 3.62 -4.98
C TYR A 86 5.52 4.19 -5.66
N ARG A 87 5.63 4.48 -6.95
CA ARG A 87 4.47 4.78 -7.79
C ARG A 87 3.69 3.49 -8.04
N ILE A 88 2.42 3.46 -7.68
CA ILE A 88 1.55 2.30 -7.90
C ILE A 88 1.26 2.18 -9.40
N PRO A 89 1.64 1.07 -10.07
CA PRO A 89 1.29 0.83 -11.46
C PRO A 89 -0.20 0.48 -11.62
N ALA A 90 -0.75 0.72 -12.81
CA ALA A 90 -2.17 0.47 -13.11
C ALA A 90 -2.55 -1.02 -13.13
N ASP A 91 -1.58 -1.93 -13.17
CA ASP A 91 -1.74 -3.39 -13.11
C ASP A 91 -1.49 -3.95 -11.70
N ARG A 92 -1.37 -3.08 -10.71
CA ARG A 92 -1.12 -3.47 -9.31
C ARG A 92 -2.19 -2.89 -8.38
N GLU A 93 -2.53 -3.68 -7.36
CA GLU A 93 -3.45 -3.23 -6.32
C GLU A 93 -2.84 -2.10 -5.48
N ILE A 94 -3.68 -1.21 -4.97
CA ILE A 94 -3.27 -0.24 -3.97
C ILE A 94 -3.19 -0.97 -2.62
N PRO A 95 -2.01 -1.12 -2.02
CA PRO A 95 -1.90 -1.78 -0.72
C PRO A 95 -2.61 -0.95 0.34
N MET A 96 -3.44 -1.61 1.15
CA MET A 96 -4.22 -0.97 2.19
C MET A 96 -3.85 -1.52 3.55
N SER A 97 -3.66 -0.64 4.53
CA SER A 97 -3.49 -0.98 5.94
C SER A 97 -4.43 -0.12 6.77
N GLU A 98 -5.28 -0.76 7.58
CA GLU A 98 -6.29 -0.09 8.41
C GLU A 98 -7.17 0.92 7.63
N GLY A 99 -7.52 0.59 6.38
CA GLY A 99 -8.33 1.44 5.51
C GLY A 99 -7.59 2.62 4.89
N ARG A 100 -6.25 2.66 4.98
CA ARG A 100 -5.40 3.70 4.38
C ARG A 100 -4.44 3.10 3.36
N PRO A 101 -4.17 3.79 2.24
CA PRO A 101 -3.12 3.39 1.31
C PRO A 101 -1.76 3.31 1.98
N CYS A 102 -1.02 2.22 1.74
CA CYS A 102 0.25 1.93 2.40
C CYS A 102 1.34 1.51 1.38
N PHE A 103 1.62 2.40 0.43
CA PHE A 103 2.64 2.22 -0.63
C PHE A 103 3.99 2.85 -0.26
N TRP A 104 4.23 3.10 1.02
CA TRP A 104 5.41 3.76 1.55
C TRP A 104 5.91 3.10 2.83
N GLN A 105 7.18 3.33 3.14
CA GLN A 105 7.79 2.95 4.42
C GLN A 105 8.52 4.16 5.02
N ARG A 106 8.48 4.26 6.35
CA ARG A 106 9.21 5.30 7.05
C ARG A 106 10.70 4.95 7.12
N LEU A 107 11.56 5.88 6.75
CA LEU A 107 13.00 5.70 6.80
C LEU A 107 13.53 5.77 8.24
N SER A 108 14.30 4.76 8.62
CA SER A 108 15.08 4.71 9.86
C SER A 108 16.49 5.27 9.61
N LYS A 109 17.16 5.72 10.66
CA LYS A 109 18.56 6.18 10.58
C LYS A 109 19.56 5.03 10.39
N THR A 110 19.19 3.83 10.77
CA THR A 110 20.07 2.65 10.82
C THR A 110 19.73 1.61 9.75
N GLN A 111 18.65 1.80 9.01
CA GLN A 111 18.21 0.89 7.95
C GLN A 111 18.40 1.53 6.59
N GLU A 112 18.98 0.78 5.67
CA GLU A 112 19.23 1.19 4.29
C GLU A 112 18.35 0.43 3.29
N ARG A 113 17.90 -0.78 3.65
CA ARG A 113 17.12 -1.65 2.78
C ARG A 113 15.63 -1.61 3.10
N TYR A 114 14.81 -1.39 2.06
CA TYR A 114 13.35 -1.34 2.13
C TYR A 114 12.75 -2.09 0.94
N ASP A 115 12.18 -3.23 1.19
CA ASP A 115 11.59 -4.09 0.16
C ASP A 115 10.08 -3.83 0.04
N PHE A 116 9.52 -4.03 -1.16
CA PHE A 116 8.10 -3.90 -1.42
C PHE A 116 7.55 -5.13 -2.14
N VAL A 117 6.34 -5.52 -1.79
CA VAL A 117 5.59 -6.58 -2.47
C VAL A 117 4.37 -5.96 -3.15
N LEU A 118 4.24 -6.15 -4.45
CA LEU A 118 3.18 -5.58 -5.27
C LEU A 118 2.17 -6.66 -5.68
N MET A 119 0.97 -6.59 -5.14
CA MET A 119 -0.12 -7.49 -5.51
C MET A 119 -0.59 -7.19 -6.94
N PRO A 120 -0.70 -8.21 -7.81
CA PRO A 120 -1.24 -8.00 -9.14
C PRO A 120 -2.74 -7.68 -9.07
N GLN A 121 -3.19 -6.73 -9.88
CA GLN A 121 -4.59 -6.42 -10.04
C GLN A 121 -5.23 -7.36 -11.07
N GLN A 122 -6.50 -7.70 -10.88
CA GLN A 122 -7.23 -8.60 -11.79
C GLN A 122 -7.37 -8.04 -13.20
N ALA A 123 -7.46 -6.72 -13.32
CA ALA A 123 -7.56 -6.01 -14.59
C ALA A 123 -6.81 -4.67 -14.51
N VAL A 124 -6.14 -4.30 -15.61
CA VAL A 124 -5.47 -3.00 -15.69
C VAL A 124 -6.52 -1.89 -15.72
N GLU A 125 -6.44 -0.97 -14.77
CA GLU A 125 -7.32 0.18 -14.72
C GLU A 125 -6.82 1.27 -15.67
N THR A 126 -7.49 1.40 -16.81
CA THR A 126 -7.19 2.43 -17.80
C THR A 126 -8.14 3.63 -17.71
N HIS A 127 -9.27 3.47 -17.03
CA HIS A 127 -10.29 4.49 -16.83
C HIS A 127 -10.78 4.47 -15.39
N PHE A 128 -10.76 5.60 -14.75
CA PHE A 128 -11.25 5.78 -13.38
C PHE A 128 -11.87 7.18 -13.22
N LYS A 129 -12.58 7.36 -12.12
CA LYS A 129 -13.13 8.67 -11.73
C LYS A 129 -12.37 9.16 -10.50
N LEU A 130 -12.08 10.45 -10.48
CA LEU A 130 -11.43 11.10 -9.35
C LEU A 130 -12.37 12.13 -8.76
N VAL A 131 -12.78 11.91 -7.51
CA VAL A 131 -13.56 12.86 -6.72
C VAL A 131 -12.60 13.72 -5.92
N CYS A 132 -12.54 15.01 -6.27
CA CYS A 132 -11.67 15.96 -5.61
C CYS A 132 -12.48 16.78 -4.61
N THR A 133 -12.09 16.77 -3.34
CA THR A 133 -12.62 17.68 -2.31
C THR A 133 -11.56 18.72 -1.98
N ALA A 134 -11.94 19.99 -1.96
CA ALA A 134 -11.01 21.08 -1.68
C ALA A 134 -11.38 21.78 -0.38
N ASP A 135 -10.37 22.08 0.42
CA ASP A 135 -10.42 23.02 1.55
C ASP A 135 -11.60 22.82 2.53
N PRO A 136 -11.87 21.63 3.09
CA PRO A 136 -12.96 21.45 4.04
C PRO A 136 -12.79 22.27 5.33
N GLN A 137 -11.57 22.71 5.65
CA GLN A 137 -11.25 23.67 6.72
C GLN A 137 -11.90 23.36 8.08
N VAL A 138 -11.85 22.10 8.51
CA VAL A 138 -12.39 21.66 9.79
C VAL A 138 -11.51 22.19 10.93
N GLN A 139 -12.04 23.12 11.75
CA GLN A 139 -11.31 23.78 12.83
C GLN A 139 -11.83 23.42 14.22
N LYS A 140 -13.13 23.16 14.36
CA LYS A 140 -13.82 22.94 15.64
C LYS A 140 -14.68 21.70 15.56
N ASP A 141 -15.12 21.21 16.71
CA ASP A 141 -16.03 20.07 16.81
C ASP A 141 -17.34 20.28 16.03
N THR A 142 -17.84 21.51 15.97
CA THR A 142 -19.01 21.85 15.17
C THR A 142 -18.77 21.71 13.68
N ASP A 143 -17.59 22.07 13.18
CA ASP A 143 -17.23 21.91 11.78
C ASP A 143 -17.03 20.43 11.46
N LEU A 144 -16.44 19.68 12.40
CA LEU A 144 -16.27 18.24 12.28
C LEU A 144 -17.63 17.52 12.25
N ALA A 145 -18.58 17.94 13.10
CA ALA A 145 -19.92 17.38 13.11
C ALA A 145 -20.61 17.63 11.75
N ARG A 146 -20.62 18.86 11.26
CA ARG A 146 -21.18 19.20 9.94
C ARG A 146 -20.50 18.45 8.80
N PHE A 147 -19.18 18.35 8.83
CA PHE A 147 -18.46 17.58 7.80
C PHE A 147 -18.90 16.12 7.77
N LYS A 148 -19.07 15.48 8.95
CA LYS A 148 -19.53 14.10 9.06
C LYS A 148 -21.01 13.91 8.72
N GLU A 149 -21.85 14.85 9.05
CA GLU A 149 -23.32 14.75 8.96
C GLU A 149 -23.86 15.26 7.63
N GLU A 150 -23.17 16.20 7.00
CA GLU A 150 -23.58 16.81 5.73
C GLU A 150 -22.65 16.38 4.58
N SER A 151 -21.38 16.77 4.61
CA SER A 151 -20.47 16.61 3.46
C SER A 151 -20.15 15.13 3.14
N VAL A 152 -19.90 14.31 4.17
CA VAL A 152 -19.58 12.88 3.95
C VAL A 152 -20.76 12.10 3.37
N PRO A 153 -22.01 12.28 3.84
CA PRO A 153 -23.18 11.66 3.19
C PRO A 153 -23.38 12.10 1.74
N ASP A 154 -23.19 13.40 1.44
CA ASP A 154 -23.32 13.92 0.07
C ASP A 154 -22.26 13.33 -0.87
N ILE A 155 -21.00 13.26 -0.41
CA ILE A 155 -19.92 12.62 -1.17
C ILE A 155 -20.26 11.14 -1.42
N ARG A 156 -20.74 10.42 -0.41
CA ARG A 156 -21.13 9.00 -0.54
C ARG A 156 -22.29 8.84 -1.53
N ALA A 157 -23.30 9.68 -1.43
CA ALA A 157 -24.43 9.66 -2.35
C ALA A 157 -23.97 9.89 -3.79
N HIS A 158 -23.09 10.88 -4.02
CA HIS A 158 -22.53 11.14 -5.34
C HIS A 158 -21.69 9.97 -5.84
N VAL A 159 -20.77 9.46 -5.03
CA VAL A 159 -19.91 8.31 -5.39
C VAL A 159 -20.74 7.08 -5.76
N SER A 160 -21.85 6.83 -5.07
CA SER A 160 -22.73 5.69 -5.36
C SER A 160 -23.41 5.76 -6.73
N THR A 161 -23.44 6.92 -7.37
CA THR A 161 -23.99 7.09 -8.75
C THR A 161 -22.93 6.88 -9.83
N LEU A 162 -21.67 6.75 -9.46
CA LEU A 162 -20.56 6.60 -10.39
C LEU A 162 -20.29 5.13 -10.69
N GLU A 163 -20.08 4.83 -11.96
CA GLU A 163 -19.72 3.48 -12.41
C GLU A 163 -18.20 3.33 -12.55
N GLY A 164 -17.67 2.12 -12.27
CA GLY A 164 -16.27 1.77 -12.37
C GLY A 164 -15.44 2.22 -11.15
N PRO A 165 -14.11 2.15 -11.23
CA PRO A 165 -13.23 2.55 -10.15
C PRO A 165 -13.36 4.04 -9.82
N VAL A 166 -13.50 4.36 -8.53
CA VAL A 166 -13.61 5.74 -8.03
C VAL A 166 -12.57 5.95 -6.94
N TYR A 167 -11.75 6.97 -7.12
CA TYR A 167 -10.74 7.40 -6.15
C TYR A 167 -11.08 8.78 -5.60
N GLY A 168 -10.68 9.04 -4.35
CA GLY A 168 -10.83 10.34 -3.70
C GLY A 168 -9.49 11.02 -3.48
N ILE A 169 -9.44 12.33 -3.66
CA ILE A 169 -8.32 13.15 -3.25
C ILE A 169 -8.82 14.39 -2.52
N THR A 170 -8.18 14.71 -1.39
CA THR A 170 -8.43 15.96 -0.67
C THR A 170 -7.31 16.94 -0.98
N LEU A 171 -7.68 18.09 -1.51
CA LEU A 171 -6.79 19.17 -1.89
C LEU A 171 -6.92 20.31 -0.86
N GLY A 172 -5.78 20.92 -0.50
CA GLY A 172 -5.77 22.06 0.42
C GLY A 172 -5.94 21.67 1.90
N LEU A 173 -6.42 22.62 2.70
CA LEU A 173 -6.43 22.58 4.16
C LEU A 173 -7.59 21.74 4.70
N SER A 174 -7.36 20.46 4.93
CA SER A 174 -8.41 19.54 5.41
C SER A 174 -8.71 19.71 6.90
N LEU A 175 -7.67 19.91 7.71
CA LEU A 175 -7.75 20.02 9.17
C LEU A 175 -6.86 21.17 9.63
N ILE A 176 -7.42 22.05 10.48
CA ILE A 176 -6.70 23.17 11.06
C ILE A 176 -6.66 22.93 12.58
N HIS A 177 -5.47 22.72 13.12
CA HIS A 177 -5.24 22.45 14.54
C HIS A 177 -5.93 21.18 15.08
N ILE A 178 -5.34 20.05 14.84
CA ILE A 178 -5.55 18.84 15.64
C ILE A 178 -4.31 18.57 16.47
#